data_0a648fca76a6c5115cfcb11700698763
#
_entry.id   0a648fca76a6c5115cfcb11700698763
#
_cell.length_a   1.000
_cell.length_b   1.000
_cell.length_c   1.000
_cell.angle_alpha   90.00
_cell.angle_beta   90.00
_cell.angle_gamma   90.00
#
_symmetry.space_group_name_H-M   'P 1'
#
loop_
_entity.id
_entity.type
_entity.pdbx_description
1 polymer ?
#
loop_
_entity_poly.entity_id
_entity_poly.type
_entity_poly.pdbx_seq_one_letter_code
_entity_poly.pdbx_strand_id
1 'polypeptide(L)'
;VTWFLTGMEKHSDEYREDLYGNSEAFIGAMKTHMRSLHMSALHTAMNELSNHDHSRFLTRTNRRVGRVSYAGAQAASENISTAIMREAIGIQMTWPGAPTVYYGDEAGVCGFTDPDNRRTYPWGSEDTELLNFYKAMIAIHKKYKMLKAGSLKFLWNDYQGLCYARFSHTEQMIVVLNNRDEGRDVMIEVWPTGISRMEHTVFTRLIQSSQDGYTDHEKQILVKAGFLNIYLPPRSVTILHHKDQL
;
A
#
# COMPACT_ATOMS: atom_id res chain seq x y z
N VAL A 1 -3.77 6.59 4.77
CA VAL A 1 -4.02 5.39 3.94
C VAL A 1 -5.49 5.05 3.93
N THR A 2 -6.12 4.92 5.10
CA THR A 2 -7.52 4.45 5.20
C THR A 2 -8.51 5.31 4.42
N TRP A 3 -8.49 6.65 4.56
CA TRP A 3 -9.34 7.55 3.79
C TRP A 3 -9.20 7.36 2.28
N PHE A 4 -7.95 7.34 1.78
CA PHE A 4 -7.67 7.21 0.36
C PHE A 4 -8.17 5.88 -0.23
N LEU A 5 -7.86 4.75 0.43
CA LEU A 5 -8.20 3.44 -0.10
C LEU A 5 -9.65 3.02 0.16
N THR A 6 -10.24 3.48 1.25
CA THR A 6 -11.55 2.97 1.70
C THR A 6 -12.61 4.05 1.90
N GLY A 7 -12.24 5.32 2.07
CA GLY A 7 -13.16 6.40 2.49
C GLY A 7 -13.56 6.31 3.96
N MET A 8 -13.02 5.35 4.71
CA MET A 8 -13.40 5.12 6.10
C MET A 8 -12.47 5.79 7.10
N GLU A 9 -13.04 6.30 8.17
CA GLU A 9 -12.33 6.72 9.36
C GLU A 9 -11.75 5.50 10.10
N LYS A 10 -10.67 5.69 10.85
CA LYS A 10 -9.90 4.61 11.51
C LYS A 10 -10.68 3.75 12.52
N HIS A 11 -11.77 4.27 13.10
CA HIS A 11 -12.65 3.51 14.00
C HIS A 11 -13.91 2.97 13.30
N SER A 12 -14.06 3.20 12.00
CA SER A 12 -15.29 2.92 11.22
C SER A 12 -16.52 3.72 11.67
N ASP A 13 -16.31 4.91 12.22
CA ASP A 13 -17.38 5.79 12.70
C ASP A 13 -17.91 6.73 11.61
N GLU A 14 -17.11 6.96 10.55
CA GLU A 14 -17.44 7.89 9.48
C GLU A 14 -16.97 7.36 8.13
N TYR A 15 -17.78 7.59 7.09
CA TYR A 15 -17.38 7.43 5.69
C TYR A 15 -17.33 8.80 5.02
N ARG A 16 -16.23 9.09 4.31
CA ARG A 16 -15.99 10.34 3.60
C ARG A 16 -15.77 10.06 2.13
N GLU A 17 -16.80 10.26 1.34
CA GLU A 17 -16.76 10.07 -0.11
C GLU A 17 -15.79 11.04 -0.80
N ASP A 18 -15.67 12.26 -0.31
CA ASP A 18 -14.76 13.30 -0.82
C ASP A 18 -13.25 12.95 -0.61
N LEU A 19 -12.95 12.06 0.34
CA LEU A 19 -11.59 11.58 0.60
C LEU A 19 -11.30 10.22 -0.05
N TYR A 20 -12.36 9.45 -0.39
CA TYR A 20 -12.20 8.18 -1.07
C TYR A 20 -11.60 8.36 -2.45
N GLY A 21 -10.47 7.70 -2.73
CA GLY A 21 -9.76 7.83 -4.00
C GLY A 21 -9.06 9.18 -4.23
N ASN A 22 -9.17 10.11 -3.28
CA ASN A 22 -8.57 11.43 -3.40
C ASN A 22 -7.08 11.38 -3.09
N SER A 23 -6.29 11.13 -4.13
CA SER A 23 -4.82 11.03 -4.02
C SER A 23 -4.16 12.38 -3.64
N GLU A 24 -4.72 13.51 -4.06
CA GLU A 24 -4.21 14.84 -3.70
C GLU A 24 -4.36 15.10 -2.21
N ALA A 25 -5.53 14.79 -1.63
CA ALA A 25 -5.76 14.89 -0.20
C ALA A 25 -4.81 13.97 0.59
N PHE A 26 -4.60 12.73 0.10
CA PHE A 26 -3.63 11.80 0.67
C PHE A 26 -2.21 12.37 0.64
N ILE A 27 -1.74 12.83 -0.52
CA ILE A 27 -0.40 13.41 -0.69
C ILE A 27 -0.22 14.64 0.21
N GLY A 28 -1.22 15.51 0.28
CA GLY A 28 -1.21 16.71 1.13
C GLY A 28 -1.05 16.36 2.61
N ALA A 29 -1.87 15.42 3.10
CA ALA A 29 -1.82 14.95 4.47
C ALA A 29 -0.47 14.30 4.82
N MET A 30 0.05 13.43 3.93
CA MET A 30 1.33 12.76 4.15
C MET A 30 2.50 13.73 4.12
N LYS A 31 2.53 14.71 3.19
CA LYS A 31 3.54 15.76 3.17
C LYS A 31 3.52 16.61 4.44
N THR A 32 2.35 16.96 4.94
CA THR A 32 2.18 17.73 6.15
C THR A 32 2.72 16.96 7.37
N HIS A 33 2.35 15.68 7.48
CA HIS A 33 2.84 14.81 8.55
C HIS A 33 4.36 14.64 8.49
N MET A 34 4.92 14.34 7.33
CA MET A 34 6.37 14.15 7.16
C MET A 34 7.18 15.40 7.48
N ARG A 35 6.66 16.61 7.16
CA ARG A 35 7.31 17.88 7.47
C ARG A 35 7.37 18.19 8.97
N SER A 36 6.47 17.62 9.75
CA SER A 36 6.44 17.82 11.21
C SER A 36 7.43 16.94 11.97
N LEU A 37 8.11 16.01 11.29
CA LEU A 37 9.02 15.06 11.90
C LEU A 37 10.47 15.28 11.45
N HIS A 38 11.41 15.12 12.38
CA HIS A 38 12.81 14.94 12.00
C HIS A 38 12.99 13.64 11.21
N MET A 39 13.99 13.60 10.31
CA MET A 39 14.23 12.42 9.46
C MET A 39 14.46 11.14 10.28
N SER A 40 15.16 11.22 11.41
CA SER A 40 15.35 10.06 12.29
C SER A 40 14.03 9.55 12.87
N ALA A 41 13.14 10.45 13.28
CA ALA A 41 11.82 10.09 13.78
C ALA A 41 10.93 9.53 12.66
N LEU A 42 11.02 10.11 11.45
CA LEU A 42 10.28 9.60 10.30
C LEU A 42 10.68 8.17 9.94
N HIS A 43 11.98 7.85 9.97
CA HIS A 43 12.48 6.52 9.64
C HIS A 43 12.17 5.46 10.72
N THR A 44 11.78 5.88 11.92
CA THR A 44 11.41 4.99 13.03
C THR A 44 9.91 5.06 13.37
N ALA A 45 9.15 5.93 12.69
CA ALA A 45 7.71 6.02 12.86
C ALA A 45 7.02 4.71 12.48
N MET A 46 6.09 4.26 13.30
CA MET A 46 5.33 3.03 13.04
C MET A 46 4.38 3.22 11.86
N ASN A 47 4.57 2.38 10.82
CA ASN A 47 3.64 2.28 9.71
C ASN A 47 2.67 1.13 9.99
N GLU A 48 1.54 1.43 10.61
CA GLU A 48 0.52 0.43 10.94
C GLU A 48 -0.77 0.64 10.14
N LEU A 49 -1.46 -0.45 9.83
CA LEU A 49 -2.79 -0.43 9.21
C LEU A 49 -3.87 -0.56 10.28
N SER A 50 -3.63 -1.41 11.27
CA SER A 50 -4.50 -1.64 12.42
C SER A 50 -3.70 -1.57 13.72
N ASN A 51 -4.40 -1.32 14.83
CA ASN A 51 -3.87 -1.43 16.19
C ASN A 51 -4.99 -1.82 17.16
N HIS A 52 -4.68 -1.85 18.44
CA HIS A 52 -5.60 -2.28 19.49
C HIS A 52 -6.78 -1.32 19.77
N ASP A 53 -6.76 -0.09 19.22
CA ASP A 53 -7.83 0.91 19.37
C ASP A 53 -8.69 1.04 18.11
N HIS A 54 -8.09 0.83 16.93
CA HIS A 54 -8.76 1.06 15.65
C HIS A 54 -9.55 -0.17 15.19
N SER A 55 -10.57 0.01 14.35
CA SER A 55 -11.11 -1.10 13.59
C SER A 55 -10.05 -1.72 12.69
N ARG A 56 -10.12 -3.02 12.43
CA ARG A 56 -9.20 -3.70 11.52
C ARG A 56 -9.24 -3.06 10.14
N PHE A 57 -8.08 -2.90 9.48
CA PHE A 57 -8.04 -2.30 8.15
C PHE A 57 -8.90 -3.11 7.17
N LEU A 58 -8.83 -4.44 7.24
CA LEU A 58 -9.63 -5.31 6.40
C LEU A 58 -11.14 -5.07 6.58
N THR A 59 -11.62 -4.82 7.81
CA THR A 59 -13.01 -4.42 8.07
C THR A 59 -13.34 -3.09 7.38
N ARG A 60 -12.46 -2.10 7.42
CA ARG A 60 -12.70 -0.80 6.78
C ARG A 60 -12.84 -0.89 5.26
N THR A 61 -12.36 -1.97 4.63
CA THR A 61 -12.52 -2.18 3.18
C THR A 61 -13.97 -2.42 2.76
N ASN A 62 -14.84 -2.83 3.68
CA ASN A 62 -16.28 -3.00 3.42
C ASN A 62 -17.07 -1.68 3.36
N ARG A 63 -16.42 -0.56 3.74
CA ARG A 63 -16.97 0.81 3.74
C ARG A 63 -18.24 0.98 4.56
N ARG A 64 -18.43 0.12 5.55
CA ARG A 64 -19.59 0.15 6.44
C ARG A 64 -19.26 0.89 7.73
N VAL A 65 -20.00 1.95 7.99
CA VAL A 65 -20.00 2.60 9.31
C VAL A 65 -20.64 1.65 10.30
N GLY A 66 -19.95 1.37 11.43
CA GLY A 66 -20.46 0.42 12.40
C GLY A 66 -19.58 0.23 13.62
N ARG A 67 -20.25 -0.24 14.67
CA ARG A 67 -19.62 -0.77 15.88
C ARG A 67 -20.31 -2.06 16.28
N VAL A 68 -19.61 -2.95 16.98
CA VAL A 68 -20.13 -4.25 17.38
C VAL A 68 -21.44 -4.13 18.17
N SER A 69 -21.60 -3.08 18.98
CA SER A 69 -22.77 -2.87 19.85
C SER A 69 -24.10 -2.72 19.12
N TYR A 70 -24.10 -2.22 17.87
CA TYR A 70 -25.33 -2.03 17.08
C TYR A 70 -25.30 -2.70 15.70
N ALA A 71 -24.12 -2.91 15.12
CA ALA A 71 -23.99 -3.59 13.83
C ALA A 71 -23.84 -5.11 13.97
N GLY A 72 -23.41 -5.58 15.15
CA GLY A 72 -23.07 -6.98 15.39
C GLY A 72 -21.66 -7.35 14.87
N ALA A 73 -21.04 -8.33 15.49
CA ALA A 73 -19.68 -8.75 15.17
C ALA A 73 -19.52 -9.31 13.73
N GLN A 74 -20.56 -9.94 13.20
CA GLN A 74 -20.56 -10.52 11.84
C GLN A 74 -20.40 -9.45 10.77
N ALA A 75 -20.99 -8.29 10.95
CA ALA A 75 -20.92 -7.18 9.99
C ALA A 75 -19.50 -6.68 9.71
N ALA A 76 -18.56 -6.89 10.63
CA ALA A 76 -17.16 -6.51 10.45
C ALA A 76 -16.45 -7.32 9.35
N SER A 77 -16.94 -8.51 9.01
CA SER A 77 -16.36 -9.42 8.01
C SER A 77 -17.18 -9.54 6.71
N GLU A 78 -18.33 -8.86 6.62
CA GLU A 78 -19.16 -8.85 5.42
C GLU A 78 -18.59 -7.92 4.34
N ASN A 79 -18.56 -8.37 3.09
CA ASN A 79 -18.15 -7.58 1.91
C ASN A 79 -16.74 -6.94 2.03
N ILE A 80 -15.84 -7.59 2.73
CA ILE A 80 -14.43 -7.16 2.82
C ILE A 80 -13.69 -7.36 1.50
N SER A 81 -12.61 -6.60 1.28
CA SER A 81 -11.78 -6.72 0.09
C SER A 81 -10.30 -6.97 0.46
N THR A 82 -9.83 -8.19 0.23
CA THR A 82 -8.41 -8.52 0.36
C THR A 82 -7.55 -7.83 -0.71
N ALA A 83 -8.13 -7.47 -1.86
CA ALA A 83 -7.46 -6.68 -2.88
C ALA A 83 -7.06 -5.29 -2.36
N ILE A 84 -7.99 -4.56 -1.72
CA ILE A 84 -7.69 -3.26 -1.08
C ILE A 84 -6.70 -3.44 0.09
N MET A 85 -6.80 -4.56 0.82
CA MET A 85 -5.81 -4.88 1.85
C MET A 85 -4.41 -5.04 1.26
N ARG A 86 -4.25 -5.71 0.10
CA ARG A 86 -2.95 -5.83 -0.59
C ARG A 86 -2.40 -4.47 -1.04
N GLU A 87 -3.25 -3.55 -1.52
CA GLU A 87 -2.83 -2.18 -1.81
C GLU A 87 -2.27 -1.47 -0.57
N ALA A 88 -2.96 -1.60 0.57
CA ALA A 88 -2.53 -1.00 1.84
C ALA A 88 -1.22 -1.59 2.36
N ILE A 89 -1.04 -2.91 2.27
CA ILE A 89 0.22 -3.60 2.61
C ILE A 89 1.37 -3.10 1.71
N GLY A 90 1.10 -2.90 0.42
CA GLY A 90 2.08 -2.30 -0.49
C GLY A 90 2.58 -0.95 -0.01
N ILE A 91 1.68 -0.07 0.43
CA ILE A 91 2.05 1.22 1.04
C ILE A 91 2.80 0.99 2.36
N GLN A 92 2.25 0.19 3.27
CA GLN A 92 2.83 -0.07 4.60
C GLN A 92 4.30 -0.51 4.52
N MET A 93 4.61 -1.43 3.62
CA MET A 93 5.94 -2.05 3.50
C MET A 93 6.95 -1.21 2.70
N THR A 94 6.50 -0.19 1.97
CA THR A 94 7.37 0.63 1.12
C THR A 94 7.46 2.09 1.56
N TRP A 95 6.57 2.55 2.44
CA TRP A 95 6.59 3.92 2.98
C TRP A 95 7.78 4.14 3.93
N PRO A 96 8.32 5.38 4.03
CA PRO A 96 9.32 5.69 5.07
C PRO A 96 8.79 5.40 6.47
N GLY A 97 9.56 4.66 7.28
CA GLY A 97 9.19 4.29 8.64
C GLY A 97 9.47 2.81 8.92
N ALA A 98 8.94 2.34 10.05
CA ALA A 98 9.04 0.97 10.52
C ALA A 98 7.71 0.24 10.29
N PRO A 99 7.60 -0.64 9.28
CA PRO A 99 6.38 -1.42 9.08
C PRO A 99 6.04 -2.24 10.32
N THR A 100 4.84 -2.04 10.83
CA THR A 100 4.36 -2.68 12.06
C THR A 100 3.08 -3.43 11.77
N VAL A 101 3.10 -4.74 11.92
CA VAL A 101 1.95 -5.61 11.69
C VAL A 101 1.23 -5.84 13.02
N TYR A 102 -0.03 -5.43 13.11
CA TYR A 102 -0.88 -5.82 14.23
C TYR A 102 -1.33 -7.25 14.03
N TYR A 103 -1.13 -8.11 15.05
CA TYR A 103 -1.38 -9.55 14.92
C TYR A 103 -2.75 -9.84 14.28
N GLY A 104 -2.78 -10.80 13.38
CA GLY A 104 -3.99 -11.23 12.69
C GLY A 104 -4.35 -10.42 11.43
N ASP A 105 -3.77 -9.23 11.20
CA ASP A 105 -3.94 -8.53 9.92
C ASP A 105 -3.44 -9.40 8.76
N GLU A 106 -2.32 -10.11 8.98
CA GLU A 106 -1.74 -11.05 8.04
C GLU A 106 -2.57 -12.32 7.83
N ALA A 107 -3.45 -12.62 8.77
CA ALA A 107 -4.31 -13.82 8.75
C ALA A 107 -5.77 -13.53 8.35
N GLY A 108 -6.08 -12.27 7.98
CA GLY A 108 -7.42 -11.88 7.55
C GLY A 108 -8.39 -11.61 8.70
N VAL A 109 -7.89 -11.32 9.91
CA VAL A 109 -8.76 -11.00 11.06
C VAL A 109 -9.49 -9.68 10.83
N CYS A 110 -10.82 -9.73 10.96
CA CYS A 110 -11.72 -8.58 10.94
C CYS A 110 -12.14 -8.19 12.35
N GLY A 111 -12.64 -6.97 12.51
CA GLY A 111 -13.22 -6.48 13.77
C GLY A 111 -13.44 -4.98 13.71
N PHE A 112 -14.55 -4.51 14.26
CA PHE A 112 -14.76 -3.10 14.55
C PHE A 112 -13.77 -2.63 15.62
N THR A 113 -13.83 -1.38 16.02
CA THR A 113 -12.94 -0.83 17.05
C THR A 113 -13.03 -1.60 18.37
N ASP A 114 -12.10 -1.35 19.29
CA ASP A 114 -12.04 -1.98 20.62
C ASP A 114 -13.45 -2.20 21.25
N PRO A 115 -13.74 -3.40 21.79
CA PRO A 115 -12.88 -4.59 21.95
C PRO A 115 -12.91 -5.57 20.76
N ASP A 116 -13.73 -5.35 19.72
CA ASP A 116 -13.98 -6.32 18.65
C ASP A 116 -12.77 -6.55 17.73
N ASN A 117 -11.88 -5.58 17.61
CA ASN A 117 -10.62 -5.72 16.86
C ASN A 117 -9.62 -6.68 17.50
N ARG A 118 -9.82 -7.08 18.76
CA ARG A 118 -8.95 -7.98 19.55
C ARG A 118 -9.41 -9.45 19.50
N ARG A 119 -10.04 -9.85 18.39
CA ARG A 119 -10.43 -11.26 18.18
C ARG A 119 -9.21 -12.17 18.22
N THR A 120 -9.44 -13.43 18.59
CA THR A 120 -8.37 -14.45 18.63
C THR A 120 -7.77 -14.68 17.26
N TYR A 121 -6.47 -15.04 17.23
CA TYR A 121 -5.81 -15.44 15.99
C TYR A 121 -6.42 -16.73 15.45
N PRO A 122 -6.74 -16.83 14.14
CA PRO A 122 -7.47 -17.96 13.57
C PRO A 122 -6.53 -19.13 13.23
N TRP A 123 -5.91 -19.74 14.25
CA TRP A 123 -4.97 -20.84 14.08
C TRP A 123 -5.55 -21.98 13.24
N GLY A 124 -4.87 -22.32 12.12
CA GLY A 124 -5.30 -23.34 11.18
C GLY A 124 -6.45 -22.95 10.24
N SER A 125 -6.87 -21.68 10.28
CA SER A 125 -7.91 -21.10 9.42
C SER A 125 -7.51 -19.72 8.91
N GLU A 126 -6.19 -19.47 8.81
CA GLU A 126 -5.63 -18.21 8.30
C GLU A 126 -5.98 -18.03 6.82
N ASP A 127 -6.18 -16.77 6.40
CA ASP A 127 -6.13 -16.42 4.98
C ASP A 127 -4.70 -16.63 4.46
N THR A 128 -4.45 -17.82 3.89
CA THR A 128 -3.11 -18.23 3.46
C THR A 128 -2.59 -17.40 2.28
N GLU A 129 -3.46 -16.88 1.43
CA GLU A 129 -3.06 -16.01 0.32
C GLU A 129 -2.56 -14.67 0.85
N LEU A 130 -3.32 -14.04 1.75
CA LEU A 130 -2.94 -12.79 2.39
C LEU A 130 -1.66 -12.94 3.23
N LEU A 131 -1.54 -14.04 3.98
CA LEU A 131 -0.35 -14.37 4.76
C LEU A 131 0.90 -14.49 3.88
N ASN A 132 0.79 -15.14 2.73
CA ASN A 132 1.89 -15.29 1.79
C ASN A 132 2.24 -13.95 1.12
N PHE A 133 1.25 -13.12 0.81
CA PHE A 133 1.49 -11.77 0.31
C PHE A 133 2.25 -10.91 1.34
N TYR A 134 1.88 -10.94 2.62
CA TYR A 134 2.64 -10.28 3.70
C TYR A 134 4.08 -10.77 3.77
N LYS A 135 4.31 -12.10 3.70
CA LYS A 135 5.66 -12.68 3.70
C LYS A 135 6.50 -12.17 2.51
N ALA A 136 5.92 -12.12 1.31
CA ALA A 136 6.57 -11.60 0.11
C ALA A 136 6.95 -10.11 0.27
N MET A 137 6.02 -9.29 0.77
CA MET A 137 6.24 -7.88 0.99
C MET A 137 7.27 -7.59 2.08
N ILE A 138 7.28 -8.37 3.17
CA ILE A 138 8.30 -8.29 4.23
C ILE A 138 9.68 -8.68 3.66
N ALA A 139 9.76 -9.71 2.80
CA ALA A 139 11.00 -10.09 2.14
C ALA A 139 11.54 -8.95 1.25
N ILE A 140 10.69 -8.28 0.48
CA ILE A 140 11.04 -7.09 -0.30
C ILE A 140 11.56 -5.99 0.63
N HIS A 141 10.83 -5.64 1.70
CA HIS A 141 11.25 -4.60 2.63
C HIS A 141 12.63 -4.89 3.25
N LYS A 142 12.90 -6.14 3.63
CA LYS A 142 14.18 -6.55 4.21
C LYS A 142 15.33 -6.53 3.21
N LYS A 143 15.07 -6.95 1.97
CA LYS A 143 16.08 -7.07 0.89
C LYS A 143 16.60 -5.71 0.44
N TYR A 144 15.72 -4.72 0.24
CA TYR A 144 16.06 -3.45 -0.39
C TYR A 144 16.35 -2.34 0.64
N LYS A 145 17.64 -2.00 0.81
CA LYS A 145 18.11 -1.05 1.83
C LYS A 145 17.52 0.36 1.65
N MET A 146 17.20 0.76 0.41
CA MET A 146 16.58 2.06 0.15
C MET A 146 15.21 2.24 0.80
N LEU A 147 14.48 1.17 1.08
CA LEU A 147 13.23 1.25 1.82
C LEU A 147 13.41 1.69 3.27
N LYS A 148 14.61 1.49 3.84
CA LYS A 148 14.94 1.90 5.21
C LYS A 148 15.37 3.36 5.30
N ALA A 149 16.13 3.88 4.32
CA ALA A 149 16.76 5.20 4.40
C ALA A 149 16.72 6.01 3.10
N GLY A 150 16.12 5.49 2.04
CA GLY A 150 16.04 6.19 0.75
C GLY A 150 15.05 7.34 0.75
N SER A 151 15.22 8.24 -0.21
CA SER A 151 14.31 9.35 -0.46
C SER A 151 12.93 8.88 -0.91
N LEU A 152 11.92 9.72 -0.76
CA LEU A 152 10.58 9.52 -1.28
C LEU A 152 10.21 10.67 -2.21
N LYS A 153 9.60 10.33 -3.36
CA LYS A 153 9.06 11.31 -4.30
C LYS A 153 7.76 10.80 -4.91
N PHE A 154 6.72 11.61 -4.89
CA PHE A 154 5.51 11.35 -5.67
C PHE A 154 5.79 11.63 -7.14
N LEU A 155 5.38 10.73 -8.02
CA LEU A 155 5.64 10.78 -9.45
C LEU A 155 4.38 11.03 -10.28
N TRP A 156 3.27 10.44 -9.86
CA TRP A 156 2.02 10.56 -10.55
C TRP A 156 0.84 10.31 -9.59
N ASN A 157 -0.25 11.00 -9.83
CA ASN A 157 -1.51 10.76 -9.12
C ASN A 157 -2.71 11.19 -9.98
N ASP A 158 -3.81 10.53 -9.78
CA ASP A 158 -5.14 10.92 -10.22
C ASP A 158 -6.19 10.39 -9.24
N TYR A 159 -7.48 10.51 -9.59
CA TYR A 159 -8.54 9.91 -8.78
C TYR A 159 -8.37 8.38 -8.72
N GLN A 160 -8.24 7.84 -7.52
CA GLN A 160 -7.99 6.41 -7.23
C GLN A 160 -6.66 5.86 -7.79
N GLY A 161 -5.72 6.71 -8.13
CA GLY A 161 -4.39 6.32 -8.60
C GLY A 161 -3.29 7.05 -7.87
N LEU A 162 -2.19 6.36 -7.60
CA LEU A 162 -1.04 6.93 -6.91
C LEU A 162 0.24 6.25 -7.37
N CYS A 163 1.27 7.05 -7.64
CA CYS A 163 2.62 6.54 -7.84
C CYS A 163 3.62 7.34 -7.02
N TYR A 164 4.50 6.64 -6.35
CA TYR A 164 5.66 7.23 -5.69
C TYR A 164 6.89 6.35 -5.88
N ALA A 165 8.04 6.97 -5.74
CA ALA A 165 9.32 6.30 -5.72
C ALA A 165 9.97 6.32 -4.35
N ARG A 166 10.67 5.24 -4.01
CA ARG A 166 11.72 5.20 -3.01
C ARG A 166 13.04 5.06 -3.76
N PHE A 167 14.04 5.88 -3.48
CA PHE A 167 15.25 5.87 -4.27
C PHE A 167 16.49 6.32 -3.49
N SER A 168 17.65 5.89 -3.99
CA SER A 168 18.99 6.34 -3.61
C SER A 168 19.71 6.84 -4.89
N HIS A 169 21.01 7.09 -4.81
CA HIS A 169 21.80 7.47 -5.99
C HIS A 169 21.92 6.38 -7.06
N THR A 170 21.80 5.10 -6.66
CA THR A 170 22.07 3.95 -7.56
C THR A 170 20.92 2.97 -7.64
N GLU A 171 19.81 3.24 -6.96
CA GLU A 171 18.74 2.27 -6.82
C GLU A 171 17.39 2.96 -6.72
N GLN A 172 16.41 2.50 -7.50
CA GLN A 172 15.08 3.06 -7.58
C GLN A 172 14.03 1.95 -7.40
N MET A 173 13.00 2.25 -6.61
CA MET A 173 11.80 1.43 -6.49
C MET A 173 10.59 2.29 -6.78
N ILE A 174 9.78 1.87 -7.73
CA ILE A 174 8.55 2.54 -8.13
C ILE A 174 7.38 1.73 -7.59
N VAL A 175 6.50 2.39 -6.86
CA VAL A 175 5.27 1.82 -6.28
C VAL A 175 4.10 2.49 -6.95
N VAL A 176 3.26 1.71 -7.62
CA VAL A 176 2.09 2.21 -8.34
C VAL A 176 0.84 1.52 -7.81
N LEU A 177 -0.19 2.30 -7.51
CA LEU A 177 -1.48 1.82 -7.05
C LEU A 177 -2.59 2.17 -8.04
N ASN A 178 -3.52 1.27 -8.23
CA ASN A 178 -4.75 1.46 -8.94
C ASN A 178 -5.93 0.99 -8.07
N ASN A 179 -6.53 1.92 -7.33
CA ASN A 179 -7.69 1.63 -6.44
C ASN A 179 -9.03 1.75 -7.20
N ARG A 180 -9.03 1.48 -8.53
CA ARG A 180 -10.23 1.39 -9.36
C ARG A 180 -10.68 -0.06 -9.52
N ASP A 181 -11.94 -0.24 -9.86
CA ASP A 181 -12.50 -1.55 -10.20
C ASP A 181 -12.15 -1.98 -11.64
N GLU A 182 -11.59 -1.07 -12.45
CA GLU A 182 -11.12 -1.34 -13.81
C GLU A 182 -9.59 -1.27 -13.91
N GLY A 183 -9.05 -2.12 -14.78
CA GLY A 183 -7.65 -2.03 -15.18
C GLY A 183 -7.41 -0.88 -16.15
N ARG A 184 -6.18 -0.37 -16.20
CA ARG A 184 -5.82 0.74 -17.09
C ARG A 184 -4.35 0.78 -17.44
N ASP A 185 -4.06 1.38 -18.57
CA ASP A 185 -2.69 1.76 -18.94
C ASP A 185 -2.38 3.16 -18.40
N VAL A 186 -1.16 3.31 -17.88
CA VAL A 186 -0.64 4.59 -17.41
C VAL A 186 0.75 4.85 -17.92
N MET A 187 1.07 6.12 -18.15
CA MET A 187 2.41 6.59 -18.46
C MET A 187 2.93 7.45 -17.31
N ILE A 188 4.04 7.06 -16.71
CA ILE A 188 4.60 7.69 -15.53
C ILE A 188 6.00 8.20 -15.82
N GLU A 189 6.27 9.46 -15.48
CA GLU A 189 7.60 10.05 -15.55
C GLU A 189 8.45 9.54 -14.38
N VAL A 190 9.45 8.71 -14.66
CA VAL A 190 10.35 8.17 -13.62
C VAL A 190 11.73 8.82 -13.62
N TRP A 191 12.05 9.64 -14.63
CA TRP A 191 13.31 10.39 -14.72
C TRP A 191 13.58 11.30 -13.49
N PRO A 192 12.56 11.82 -12.73
CA PRO A 192 12.85 12.63 -11.56
C PRO A 192 13.51 11.86 -10.40
N THR A 193 13.70 10.55 -10.53
CA THR A 193 14.41 9.68 -9.58
C THR A 193 15.87 9.41 -9.97
N GLY A 194 16.37 10.08 -11.01
CA GLY A 194 17.71 9.88 -11.54
C GLY A 194 17.80 8.97 -12.78
N ILE A 195 16.66 8.44 -13.24
CA ILE A 195 16.64 7.61 -14.46
C ILE A 195 16.93 8.45 -15.70
N SER A 196 17.79 7.93 -16.57
CA SER A 196 18.20 8.61 -17.82
C SER A 196 17.00 8.86 -18.74
N ARG A 197 16.97 10.06 -19.35
CA ARG A 197 16.05 10.40 -20.45
C ARG A 197 16.65 10.10 -21.82
N MET A 198 17.94 9.80 -21.89
CA MET A 198 18.67 9.57 -23.14
C MET A 198 18.79 8.09 -23.47
N GLU A 199 18.69 7.23 -22.46
CA GLU A 199 18.91 5.80 -22.56
C GLU A 199 17.68 5.01 -22.16
N HIS A 200 17.63 3.76 -22.55
CA HIS A 200 16.63 2.82 -22.08
C HIS A 200 17.07 2.21 -20.75
N THR A 201 16.14 2.14 -19.81
CA THR A 201 16.38 1.54 -18.49
C THR A 201 15.43 0.36 -18.30
N VAL A 202 15.91 -0.73 -17.72
CA VAL A 202 15.09 -1.90 -17.42
C VAL A 202 14.78 -1.94 -15.95
N PHE A 203 13.49 -1.98 -15.63
CA PHE A 203 12.99 -2.24 -14.29
C PHE A 203 12.55 -3.70 -14.18
N THR A 204 12.75 -4.31 -13.03
CA THR A 204 12.21 -5.60 -12.68
C THR A 204 10.93 -5.40 -11.87
N ARG A 205 9.79 -5.88 -12.37
CA ARG A 205 8.58 -5.99 -11.56
C ARG A 205 8.79 -7.10 -10.54
N LEU A 206 8.79 -6.75 -9.26
CA LEU A 206 9.01 -7.69 -8.16
C LEU A 206 7.71 -8.38 -7.73
N ILE A 207 6.61 -7.62 -7.71
CA ILE A 207 5.30 -8.09 -7.29
C ILE A 207 4.22 -7.24 -7.96
N GLN A 208 3.09 -7.86 -8.28
CA GLN A 208 1.89 -7.18 -8.75
C GLN A 208 0.67 -7.88 -8.18
N SER A 209 -0.18 -7.15 -7.48
CA SER A 209 -1.50 -7.64 -7.06
C SER A 209 -2.58 -7.29 -8.09
N SER A 210 -3.74 -7.90 -7.92
CA SER A 210 -4.95 -7.62 -8.68
C SER A 210 -6.17 -7.83 -7.78
N GLN A 211 -7.36 -7.70 -8.33
CA GLN A 211 -8.58 -8.07 -7.63
C GLN A 211 -8.58 -9.54 -7.19
N ASP A 212 -7.99 -10.43 -8.00
CA ASP A 212 -8.11 -11.88 -7.85
C ASP A 212 -6.92 -12.54 -7.11
N GLY A 213 -5.88 -11.76 -6.76
CA GLY A 213 -4.70 -12.30 -6.09
C GLY A 213 -3.44 -11.50 -6.40
N TYR A 214 -2.28 -12.17 -6.40
CA TYR A 214 -1.02 -11.53 -6.74
C TYR A 214 -0.07 -12.47 -7.46
N THR A 215 0.97 -11.90 -8.07
CA THR A 215 2.11 -12.62 -8.63
C THR A 215 3.42 -11.96 -8.19
N ASP A 216 4.36 -12.77 -7.76
CA ASP A 216 5.75 -12.42 -7.42
C ASP A 216 6.75 -12.95 -8.48
N HIS A 217 6.24 -13.43 -9.62
CA HIS A 217 7.08 -13.74 -10.76
C HIS A 217 7.68 -12.47 -11.34
N GLU A 218 9.01 -12.38 -11.30
CA GLU A 218 9.75 -11.25 -11.84
C GLU A 218 9.51 -11.07 -13.34
N LYS A 219 9.28 -9.82 -13.75
CA LYS A 219 9.12 -9.46 -15.16
C LYS A 219 9.91 -8.20 -15.47
N GLN A 220 10.66 -8.22 -16.57
CA GLN A 220 11.38 -7.05 -17.05
C GLN A 220 10.43 -6.08 -17.75
N ILE A 221 10.52 -4.80 -17.38
CA ILE A 221 9.74 -3.69 -17.93
C ILE A 221 10.70 -2.65 -18.47
N LEU A 222 10.59 -2.35 -19.75
CA LEU A 222 11.42 -1.36 -20.41
C LEU A 222 10.87 0.05 -20.19
N VAL A 223 11.72 0.92 -19.63
CA VAL A 223 11.50 2.36 -19.50
C VAL A 223 12.21 3.05 -20.66
N LYS A 224 11.49 3.87 -21.43
CA LYS A 224 12.01 4.59 -22.59
C LYS A 224 12.00 6.09 -22.33
N ALA A 225 13.12 6.74 -22.55
CA ALA A 225 13.26 8.19 -22.36
C ALA A 225 12.78 8.69 -20.98
N GLY A 226 12.94 7.87 -19.94
CA GLY A 226 12.48 8.19 -18.58
C GLY A 226 10.99 8.05 -18.35
N PHE A 227 10.25 7.43 -19.30
CA PHE A 227 8.81 7.14 -19.17
C PHE A 227 8.54 5.65 -18.99
N LEU A 228 7.84 5.33 -17.93
CA LEU A 228 7.32 3.99 -17.64
C LEU A 228 5.89 3.89 -18.19
N ASN A 229 5.70 3.03 -19.19
CA ASN A 229 4.35 2.66 -19.68
C ASN A 229 3.98 1.30 -19.11
N ILE A 230 2.89 1.23 -18.35
CA ILE A 230 2.52 0.02 -17.64
C ILE A 230 1.00 -0.14 -17.55
N TYR A 231 0.54 -1.38 -17.73
CA TYR A 231 -0.83 -1.77 -17.40
C TYR A 231 -0.94 -2.08 -15.91
N LEU A 232 -1.95 -1.47 -15.28
CA LEU A 232 -2.30 -1.68 -13.87
C LEU A 232 -3.61 -2.47 -13.81
N PRO A 233 -3.63 -3.66 -13.20
CA PRO A 233 -4.86 -4.41 -12.97
C PRO A 233 -5.84 -3.65 -12.06
N PRO A 234 -7.13 -4.05 -12.03
CA PRO A 234 -8.07 -3.56 -11.03
C PRO A 234 -7.57 -3.83 -9.61
N ARG A 235 -7.80 -2.90 -8.67
CA ARG A 235 -7.48 -3.04 -7.25
C ARG A 235 -6.08 -3.60 -7.03
N SER A 236 -5.07 -2.85 -7.48
CA SER A 236 -3.70 -3.38 -7.54
C SER A 236 -2.65 -2.46 -6.96
N VAL A 237 -1.61 -3.08 -6.42
CA VAL A 237 -0.31 -2.48 -6.21
C VAL A 237 0.74 -3.19 -7.06
N THR A 238 1.56 -2.41 -7.75
CA THR A 238 2.70 -2.91 -8.54
C THR A 238 3.98 -2.30 -8.03
N ILE A 239 4.97 -3.14 -7.77
CA ILE A 239 6.30 -2.72 -7.29
C ILE A 239 7.35 -3.10 -8.31
N LEU A 240 8.08 -2.09 -8.75
CA LEU A 240 9.15 -2.18 -9.74
C LEU A 240 10.46 -1.73 -9.11
N HIS A 241 11.55 -2.39 -9.48
CA HIS A 241 12.89 -2.11 -8.96
C HIS A 241 13.88 -1.98 -10.10
N HIS A 242 14.77 -1.00 -9.98
CA HIS A 242 15.95 -0.84 -10.81
C HIS A 242 17.17 -0.58 -9.94
N LYS A 243 18.30 -1.11 -10.37
CA LYS A 243 19.61 -0.82 -9.79
C LYS A 243 20.62 -0.61 -10.91
N ASP A 244 21.35 0.49 -10.85
CA ASP A 244 22.44 0.75 -11.77
C ASP A 244 23.51 -0.34 -11.62
N GLN A 245 23.98 -0.86 -12.75
CA GLN A 245 25.15 -1.72 -12.77
C GLN A 245 26.36 -0.79 -12.68
N LEU A 246 27.06 -0.80 -11.54
CA LEU A 246 28.33 -0.13 -11.34
C LEU A 246 29.43 -0.87 -12.07
#